data_1d64ceebeeae25698731fa117cb3c850
#
_entry.id   1d64ceebeeae25698731fa117cb3c850
#
_cell.length_a   1.000
_cell.length_b   1.000
_cell.length_c   1.000
_cell.angle_alpha   90.00
_cell.angle_beta   90.00
_cell.angle_gamma   90.00
#
_symmetry.space_group_name_H-M   'P 1'
#
loop_
_entity.id
_entity.type
_entity.pdbx_description
1 polymer ?
#
loop_
_entity_poly.entity_id
_entity_poly.type
_entity_poly.pdbx_seq_one_letter_code
_entity_poly.pdbx_strand_id
1 'polypeptide(L)'
;GMIMTEIWNFINTGSKNPYYNMAMDEALLNFVSRGEIDPVIRFYTWNPATLSIGYFQRLQKEIDIDKVKEKGYGLVRRQTGGRGVLHDKELTYSVIVPESHPNMPSTVTEAYKIISQGLLEGFKNLGFETYFAIPRSKEERDKLKQPRSSVCFDAPSWYELVVEGRKIAGSAQTRQKGVILQHGSILQDIDIDDLFDMFIFKNERLKAKMKENFV
;
A
#
# COMPACT_ATOMS: atom_id res chain seq x y z
N GLY A 1 -7.94 11.12 -25.77
CA GLY A 1 -8.11 9.77 -25.36
C GLY A 1 -9.55 9.45 -25.11
N MET A 2 -9.98 8.30 -25.53
CA MET A 2 -11.34 7.88 -25.27
C MET A 2 -11.62 7.84 -23.78
N ILE A 3 -12.62 8.56 -23.38
CA ILE A 3 -13.17 8.44 -22.05
C ILE A 3 -13.74 7.03 -21.95
N MET A 4 -13.19 6.27 -21.06
CA MET A 4 -13.62 4.92 -20.85
C MET A 4 -14.98 4.92 -20.20
N THR A 5 -15.96 4.41 -20.90
CA THR A 5 -17.27 4.16 -20.34
C THR A 5 -17.25 2.92 -19.45
N GLU A 6 -16.15 2.72 -18.71
CA GLU A 6 -16.03 1.57 -17.86
C GLU A 6 -16.75 1.79 -16.56
N ILE A 7 -17.44 0.75 -16.16
CA ILE A 7 -18.10 0.71 -14.87
C ILE A 7 -17.08 0.19 -13.86
N TRP A 8 -16.75 1.06 -12.91
CA TRP A 8 -15.96 0.68 -11.75
C TRP A 8 -16.80 0.80 -10.50
N ASN A 9 -16.67 -0.15 -9.62
CA ASN A 9 -17.31 -0.08 -8.31
C ASN A 9 -16.43 0.72 -7.35
N PHE A 10 -16.97 1.79 -6.81
CA PHE A 10 -16.35 2.54 -5.73
C PHE A 10 -17.04 2.14 -4.43
N ILE A 11 -16.30 1.52 -3.52
CA ILE A 11 -16.86 1.09 -2.25
C ILE A 11 -16.04 1.62 -1.07
N ASN A 12 -16.74 2.00 -0.03
CA ASN A 12 -16.13 2.36 1.24
C ASN A 12 -16.64 1.38 2.28
N THR A 13 -15.77 0.51 2.75
CA THR A 13 -16.14 -0.49 3.76
C THR A 13 -15.92 0.00 5.19
N GLY A 14 -15.43 1.23 5.35
CA GLY A 14 -15.26 1.86 6.65
C GLY A 14 -14.16 1.23 7.49
N SER A 15 -14.29 1.33 8.79
CA SER A 15 -13.32 0.85 9.76
C SER A 15 -13.65 -0.57 10.18
N LYS A 16 -12.76 -1.50 9.90
CA LYS A 16 -12.94 -2.93 10.20
C LYS A 16 -11.66 -3.52 10.79
N ASN A 17 -11.79 -4.70 11.38
CA ASN A 17 -10.62 -5.42 11.88
C ASN A 17 -9.69 -5.88 10.74
N PRO A 18 -8.43 -6.18 11.04
CA PRO A 18 -7.45 -6.52 10.01
C PRO A 18 -7.81 -7.78 9.20
N TYR A 19 -8.40 -8.76 9.82
CA TYR A 19 -8.78 -10.01 9.15
C TYR A 19 -9.92 -9.77 8.15
N TYR A 20 -10.90 -8.98 8.55
CA TYR A 20 -11.98 -8.56 7.65
C TYR A 20 -11.41 -7.80 6.45
N ASN A 21 -10.53 -6.85 6.70
CA ASN A 21 -9.97 -6.02 5.62
C ASN A 21 -9.21 -6.85 4.59
N MET A 22 -8.39 -7.79 5.03
CA MET A 22 -7.63 -8.64 4.11
C MET A 22 -8.52 -9.70 3.45
N ALA A 23 -9.47 -10.26 4.16
CA ALA A 23 -10.44 -11.20 3.58
C ALA A 23 -11.32 -10.52 2.52
N MET A 24 -11.69 -9.27 2.72
CA MET A 24 -12.46 -8.50 1.74
C MET A 24 -11.68 -8.30 0.44
N ASP A 25 -10.41 -7.91 0.53
CA ASP A 25 -9.57 -7.78 -0.67
C ASP A 25 -9.43 -9.10 -1.42
N GLU A 26 -9.24 -10.20 -0.70
CA GLU A 26 -9.18 -11.55 -1.29
C GLU A 26 -10.48 -11.95 -1.96
N ALA A 27 -11.61 -11.72 -1.30
CA ALA A 27 -12.93 -12.02 -1.85
C ALA A 27 -13.20 -11.21 -3.12
N LEU A 28 -12.92 -9.91 -3.10
CA LEU A 28 -13.10 -9.05 -4.27
C LEU A 28 -12.21 -9.48 -5.43
N LEU A 29 -10.97 -9.86 -5.16
CA LEU A 29 -10.07 -10.39 -6.17
C LEU A 29 -10.68 -11.65 -6.84
N ASN A 30 -11.21 -12.56 -6.04
CA ASN A 30 -11.84 -13.78 -6.54
C ASN A 30 -13.09 -13.47 -7.38
N PHE A 31 -13.94 -12.55 -6.94
CA PHE A 31 -15.15 -12.17 -7.68
C PHE A 31 -14.80 -11.48 -9.01
N VAL A 32 -13.82 -10.58 -9.02
CA VAL A 32 -13.33 -9.95 -10.26
C VAL A 32 -12.73 -11.01 -11.19
N SER A 33 -11.95 -11.93 -10.64
CA SER A 33 -11.34 -13.02 -11.42
C SER A 33 -12.38 -13.87 -12.15
N ARG A 34 -13.51 -14.13 -11.53
CA ARG A 34 -14.59 -14.91 -12.12
C ARG A 34 -15.52 -14.10 -13.02
N GLY A 35 -15.26 -12.80 -13.15
CA GLY A 35 -16.13 -11.92 -13.94
C GLY A 35 -17.49 -11.66 -13.29
N GLU A 36 -17.63 -11.92 -12.00
CA GLU A 36 -18.89 -11.75 -11.27
C GLU A 36 -19.16 -10.30 -10.86
N ILE A 37 -18.12 -9.50 -10.75
CA ILE A 37 -18.21 -8.06 -10.47
C ILE A 37 -17.24 -7.28 -11.36
N ASP A 38 -17.56 -6.02 -11.60
CA ASP A 38 -16.72 -5.08 -12.32
C ASP A 38 -15.50 -4.69 -11.48
N PRO A 39 -14.46 -4.09 -12.08
CA PRO A 39 -13.31 -3.59 -11.33
C PRO A 39 -13.71 -2.75 -10.13
N VAL A 40 -12.92 -2.82 -9.07
CA VAL A 40 -13.24 -2.22 -7.78
C VAL A 40 -12.14 -1.26 -7.33
N ILE A 41 -12.54 -0.11 -6.85
CA ILE A 41 -11.71 0.75 -6.00
C ILE A 41 -12.36 0.78 -4.63
N ARG A 42 -11.64 0.30 -3.63
CA ARG A 42 -12.13 0.20 -2.26
C ARG A 42 -11.32 1.13 -1.36
N PHE A 43 -12.02 1.87 -0.50
CA PHE A 43 -11.42 2.69 0.55
C PHE A 43 -11.83 2.13 1.91
N TYR A 44 -10.89 2.11 2.86
CA TYR A 44 -11.14 1.58 4.19
C TYR A 44 -10.12 2.06 5.21
N THR A 45 -10.46 1.88 6.47
CA THR A 45 -9.61 2.14 7.61
C THR A 45 -9.54 0.91 8.50
N TRP A 46 -8.76 0.97 9.56
CA TRP A 46 -8.44 -0.17 10.40
C TRP A 46 -8.81 0.08 11.86
N ASN A 47 -9.42 -0.91 12.48
CA ASN A 47 -9.69 -0.90 13.91
C ASN A 47 -9.56 -2.34 14.47
N PRO A 48 -8.56 -2.61 15.34
CA PRO A 48 -7.56 -1.65 15.84
C PRO A 48 -6.56 -1.23 14.77
N ALA A 49 -5.75 -0.21 15.08
CA ALA A 49 -4.58 0.09 14.28
C ALA A 49 -3.76 -1.19 14.09
N THR A 50 -3.20 -1.41 12.91
CA THR A 50 -2.69 -2.72 12.51
C THR A 50 -1.35 -2.61 11.83
N LEU A 51 -0.45 -3.53 12.16
CA LEU A 51 0.74 -3.80 11.38
C LEU A 51 0.41 -4.85 10.32
N SER A 52 0.48 -4.49 9.05
CA SER A 52 0.39 -5.47 7.97
C SER A 52 1.78 -5.82 7.47
N ILE A 53 2.03 -7.11 7.27
CA ILE A 53 3.31 -7.58 6.72
C ILE A 53 3.13 -8.05 5.28
N GLY A 54 4.20 -7.98 4.52
CA GLY A 54 4.22 -8.46 3.14
C GLY A 54 4.13 -9.98 3.07
N TYR A 55 3.63 -10.48 1.96
CA TYR A 55 3.38 -11.91 1.77
C TYR A 55 4.62 -12.77 2.02
N PHE A 56 5.81 -12.28 1.65
CA PHE A 56 7.06 -13.03 1.76
C PHE A 56 7.86 -12.73 3.03
N GLN A 57 7.41 -11.82 3.88
CA GLN A 57 8.11 -11.52 5.12
C GLN A 57 8.01 -12.70 6.10
N ARG A 58 9.10 -12.95 6.78
CA ARG A 58 9.18 -14.04 7.77
C ARG A 58 8.76 -13.49 9.14
N LEU A 59 7.55 -13.81 9.53
CA LEU A 59 6.92 -13.26 10.73
C LEU A 59 7.82 -13.39 11.97
N GLN A 60 8.28 -14.59 12.26
CA GLN A 60 9.03 -14.85 13.49
C GLN A 60 10.45 -14.28 13.49
N LYS A 61 11.02 -14.01 12.31
CA LYS A 61 12.37 -13.47 12.19
C LYS A 61 12.42 -11.96 12.12
N GLU A 62 11.36 -11.35 11.61
CA GLU A 62 11.35 -9.92 11.28
C GLU A 62 10.47 -9.11 12.22
N ILE A 63 9.50 -9.74 12.88
CA ILE A 63 8.48 -9.05 13.69
C ILE A 63 8.56 -9.53 15.13
N ASP A 64 8.63 -8.59 16.06
CA ASP A 64 8.46 -8.83 17.48
C ASP A 64 6.96 -8.90 17.81
N ILE A 65 6.41 -10.09 17.74
CA ILE A 65 4.97 -10.34 17.90
C ILE A 65 4.47 -9.90 19.27
N ASP A 66 5.28 -10.11 20.30
CA ASP A 66 4.91 -9.71 21.66
C ASP A 66 4.80 -8.19 21.78
N LYS A 67 5.69 -7.47 21.15
CA LYS A 67 5.64 -6.00 21.08
C LYS A 67 4.38 -5.52 20.35
N VAL A 68 4.02 -6.15 19.25
CA VAL A 68 2.79 -5.81 18.52
C VAL A 68 1.56 -5.96 19.43
N LYS A 69 1.48 -7.08 20.15
CA LYS A 69 0.38 -7.34 21.10
C LYS A 69 0.40 -6.36 22.27
N GLU A 70 1.55 -6.11 22.84
CA GLU A 70 1.73 -5.18 23.96
C GLU A 70 1.24 -3.77 23.60
N LYS A 71 1.51 -3.33 22.39
CA LYS A 71 1.07 -2.02 21.89
C LYS A 71 -0.40 -1.99 21.49
N GLY A 72 -1.09 -3.11 21.51
CA GLY A 72 -2.51 -3.21 21.15
C GLY A 72 -2.80 -3.16 19.66
N TYR A 73 -1.80 -3.36 18.82
CA TYR A 73 -1.98 -3.38 17.37
C TYR A 73 -2.47 -4.73 16.87
N GLY A 74 -3.27 -4.71 15.81
CA GLY A 74 -3.55 -5.90 15.02
C GLY A 74 -2.31 -6.30 14.21
N LEU A 75 -2.29 -7.55 13.77
CA LEU A 75 -1.21 -8.09 12.95
C LEU A 75 -1.81 -8.97 11.88
N VAL A 76 -1.48 -8.70 10.62
CA VAL A 76 -2.03 -9.45 9.50
C VAL A 76 -1.03 -9.52 8.36
N ARG A 77 -1.13 -10.59 7.55
CA ARG A 77 -0.34 -10.74 6.33
C ARG A 77 -1.16 -10.30 5.12
N ARG A 78 -0.55 -9.48 4.25
CA ARG A 78 -1.16 -9.10 2.98
C ARG A 78 -0.95 -10.17 1.91
N GLN A 79 -1.76 -10.12 0.87
CA GLN A 79 -1.56 -10.91 -0.35
C GLN A 79 -0.43 -10.37 -1.22
N THR A 80 -0.09 -9.10 -1.05
CA THR A 80 0.97 -8.40 -1.79
C THR A 80 2.30 -8.47 -1.07
N GLY A 81 3.38 -8.39 -1.82
CA GLY A 81 4.72 -8.35 -1.26
C GLY A 81 5.03 -7.01 -0.57
N GLY A 82 6.30 -6.74 -0.42
CA GLY A 82 6.79 -5.54 0.24
C GLY A 82 7.01 -5.72 1.73
N ARG A 83 7.10 -4.60 2.43
CA ARG A 83 7.51 -4.55 3.84
C ARG A 83 6.34 -4.20 4.75
N GLY A 84 6.60 -4.27 6.05
CA GLY A 84 5.60 -3.93 7.04
C GLY A 84 5.09 -2.50 6.92
N VAL A 85 3.79 -2.34 7.07
CA VAL A 85 3.09 -1.06 7.05
C VAL A 85 2.26 -0.94 8.31
N LEU A 86 2.45 0.15 9.05
CA LEU A 86 1.60 0.47 10.19
C LEU A 86 0.40 1.28 9.72
N HIS A 87 -0.78 0.71 9.88
CA HIS A 87 -2.06 1.34 9.53
C HIS A 87 -2.67 1.95 10.79
N ASP A 88 -2.40 3.22 10.99
CA ASP A 88 -2.92 4.00 12.09
C ASP A 88 -3.18 5.42 11.62
N LYS A 89 -4.36 5.96 11.89
CA LYS A 89 -4.78 7.30 11.48
C LYS A 89 -4.52 7.56 9.99
N GLU A 90 -4.93 6.62 9.15
CA GLU A 90 -4.71 6.66 7.72
C GLU A 90 -5.96 6.26 6.94
N LEU A 91 -5.93 6.49 5.63
CA LEU A 91 -6.89 5.93 4.68
C LEU A 91 -6.15 4.93 3.79
N THR A 92 -6.66 3.70 3.72
CA THR A 92 -6.14 2.69 2.80
C THR A 92 -7.03 2.59 1.56
N TYR A 93 -6.43 2.33 0.42
CA TYR A 93 -7.15 2.00 -0.80
C TYR A 93 -6.73 0.63 -1.32
N SER A 94 -7.65 -0.03 -2.04
CA SER A 94 -7.37 -1.20 -2.86
C SER A 94 -7.96 -0.99 -4.25
N VAL A 95 -7.19 -1.30 -5.28
CA VAL A 95 -7.65 -1.34 -6.67
C VAL A 95 -7.56 -2.79 -7.13
N ILE A 96 -8.66 -3.31 -7.66
CA ILE A 96 -8.78 -4.70 -8.10
C ILE A 96 -9.31 -4.69 -9.52
N VAL A 97 -8.48 -5.10 -10.47
CA VAL A 97 -8.76 -4.97 -11.90
C VAL A 97 -8.20 -6.16 -12.68
N PRO A 98 -8.93 -6.69 -13.70
CA PRO A 98 -8.41 -7.77 -14.52
C PRO A 98 -7.14 -7.36 -15.28
N GLU A 99 -6.19 -8.27 -15.41
CA GLU A 99 -5.02 -8.07 -16.28
C GLU A 99 -5.40 -7.85 -17.73
N SER A 100 -6.51 -8.45 -18.15
CA SER A 100 -7.06 -8.33 -19.51
C SER A 100 -7.78 -7.01 -19.76
N HIS A 101 -7.85 -6.14 -18.75
CA HIS A 101 -8.50 -4.85 -18.91
C HIS A 101 -7.85 -4.06 -20.06
N PRO A 102 -8.66 -3.44 -20.96
CA PRO A 102 -8.12 -2.63 -22.04
C PRO A 102 -7.17 -1.56 -21.50
N ASN A 103 -6.04 -1.37 -22.13
CA ASN A 103 -5.01 -0.40 -21.73
C ASN A 103 -4.17 -0.79 -20.51
N MET A 104 -4.33 -2.01 -19.97
CA MET A 104 -3.50 -2.44 -18.86
C MET A 104 -2.16 -2.98 -19.38
N PRO A 105 -1.03 -2.31 -19.02
CA PRO A 105 0.30 -2.79 -19.42
C PRO A 105 0.67 -4.12 -18.78
N SER A 106 1.55 -4.87 -19.42
CA SER A 106 1.98 -6.19 -18.94
C SER A 106 2.99 -6.12 -17.79
N THR A 107 3.73 -5.03 -17.66
CA THR A 107 4.74 -4.89 -16.59
C THR A 107 4.13 -4.33 -15.31
N VAL A 108 4.67 -4.75 -14.18
CA VAL A 108 4.25 -4.27 -12.85
C VAL A 108 4.45 -2.76 -12.73
N THR A 109 5.60 -2.25 -13.18
CA THR A 109 5.93 -0.83 -13.08
C THR A 109 4.99 0.05 -13.90
N GLU A 110 4.71 -0.35 -15.15
CA GLU A 110 3.79 0.40 -16.01
C GLU A 110 2.35 0.30 -15.55
N ALA A 111 1.91 -0.88 -15.08
CA ALA A 111 0.59 -1.05 -14.49
C ALA A 111 0.41 -0.18 -13.24
N TYR A 112 1.42 -0.15 -12.38
CA TYR A 112 1.46 0.71 -11.20
C TYR A 112 1.22 2.18 -11.58
N LYS A 113 1.89 2.65 -12.62
CA LYS A 113 1.75 4.02 -13.12
C LYS A 113 0.33 4.32 -13.59
N ILE A 114 -0.26 3.43 -14.37
CA ILE A 114 -1.63 3.59 -14.91
C ILE A 114 -2.66 3.60 -13.77
N ILE A 115 -2.53 2.68 -12.83
CA ILE A 115 -3.44 2.62 -11.67
C ILE A 115 -3.30 3.88 -10.81
N SER A 116 -2.08 4.35 -10.59
CA SER A 116 -1.82 5.57 -9.84
C SER A 116 -2.40 6.81 -10.51
N GLN A 117 -2.39 6.87 -11.84
CA GLN A 117 -3.06 7.94 -12.58
C GLN A 117 -4.59 7.91 -12.37
N GLY A 118 -5.18 6.72 -12.37
CA GLY A 118 -6.60 6.55 -12.06
C GLY A 118 -6.95 7.01 -10.65
N LEU A 119 -6.10 6.68 -9.67
CA LEU A 119 -6.25 7.14 -8.29
C LEU A 119 -6.12 8.66 -8.19
N LEU A 120 -5.17 9.25 -8.90
CA LEU A 120 -5.00 10.71 -8.96
C LEU A 120 -6.30 11.38 -9.37
N GLU A 121 -6.91 10.94 -10.47
CA GLU A 121 -8.17 11.46 -10.95
C GLU A 121 -9.32 11.22 -9.98
N GLY A 122 -9.38 10.02 -9.39
CA GLY A 122 -10.38 9.66 -8.38
C GLY A 122 -10.35 10.59 -7.17
N PHE A 123 -9.17 10.85 -6.64
CA PHE A 123 -9.00 11.76 -5.50
C PHE A 123 -9.31 13.21 -5.87
N LYS A 124 -8.94 13.66 -7.07
CA LYS A 124 -9.34 14.99 -7.57
C LYS A 124 -10.85 15.13 -7.66
N ASN A 125 -11.52 14.10 -8.17
CA ASN A 125 -12.98 14.10 -8.26
C ASN A 125 -13.67 14.14 -6.89
N LEU A 126 -13.02 13.63 -5.87
CA LEU A 126 -13.49 13.73 -4.49
C LEU A 126 -13.18 15.07 -3.83
N GLY A 127 -12.52 15.98 -4.54
CA GLY A 127 -12.20 17.32 -4.05
C GLY A 127 -10.86 17.42 -3.35
N PHE A 128 -10.03 16.38 -3.37
CA PHE A 128 -8.70 16.42 -2.78
C PHE A 128 -7.68 17.06 -3.73
N GLU A 129 -6.77 17.83 -3.17
CA GLU A 129 -5.62 18.33 -3.90
C GLU A 129 -4.62 17.18 -4.07
N THR A 130 -4.37 16.79 -5.31
CA THR A 130 -3.61 15.58 -5.63
C THR A 130 -2.65 15.82 -6.78
N TYR A 131 -1.41 15.36 -6.64
CA TYR A 131 -0.41 15.45 -7.69
C TYR A 131 0.64 14.35 -7.55
N PHE A 132 1.44 14.15 -8.60
CA PHE A 132 2.60 13.28 -8.55
C PHE A 132 3.85 14.09 -8.19
N ALA A 133 4.59 13.62 -7.18
CA ALA A 133 5.92 14.10 -6.91
C ALA A 133 6.91 13.32 -7.78
N ILE A 134 7.56 14.01 -8.71
CA ILE A 134 8.53 13.40 -9.64
C ILE A 134 9.92 13.81 -9.18
N PRO A 135 10.89 12.88 -9.01
CA PRO A 135 12.28 13.21 -8.71
C PRO A 135 12.87 14.09 -9.82
N ARG A 136 13.39 15.26 -9.44
CA ARG A 136 13.90 16.25 -10.39
C ARG A 136 15.37 16.08 -10.74
N SER A 137 16.16 15.39 -9.89
CA SER A 137 17.58 15.23 -10.04
C SER A 137 18.03 13.79 -9.96
N LYS A 138 19.23 13.51 -10.49
CA LYS A 138 19.87 12.20 -10.36
C LYS A 138 20.10 11.84 -8.90
N GLU A 139 20.47 12.83 -8.07
CA GLU A 139 20.65 12.62 -6.62
C GLU A 139 19.37 12.18 -5.94
N GLU A 140 18.24 12.82 -6.27
CA GLU A 140 16.94 12.39 -5.76
C GLU A 140 16.61 10.97 -6.20
N ARG A 141 16.89 10.63 -7.47
CA ARG A 141 16.70 9.28 -8.00
C ARG A 141 17.60 8.26 -7.31
N ASP A 142 18.83 8.61 -7.00
CA ASP A 142 19.78 7.72 -6.33
C ASP A 142 19.40 7.53 -4.84
N LYS A 143 18.91 8.56 -4.18
CA LYS A 143 18.29 8.44 -2.84
C LYS A 143 17.10 7.48 -2.85
N LEU A 144 16.43 7.36 -3.97
CA LEU A 144 15.30 6.44 -4.15
C LEU A 144 15.74 4.98 -4.28
N LYS A 145 17.03 4.68 -4.41
CA LYS A 145 17.59 3.33 -4.51
C LYS A 145 18.21 2.83 -3.21
N GLN A 146 17.71 3.28 -2.07
CA GLN A 146 18.20 2.91 -0.75
C GLN A 146 18.12 1.40 -0.49
N PRO A 147 18.99 0.85 0.38
CA PRO A 147 18.95 -0.57 0.72
C PRO A 147 17.57 -0.99 1.24
N ARG A 148 17.14 -2.17 0.84
CA ARG A 148 15.86 -2.70 1.29
C ARG A 148 15.89 -3.02 2.78
N SER A 149 14.87 -2.58 3.50
CA SER A 149 14.62 -2.97 4.87
C SER A 149 13.29 -3.71 4.99
N SER A 150 12.98 -4.22 6.18
CA SER A 150 11.66 -4.83 6.46
C SER A 150 10.54 -3.80 6.58
N VAL A 151 10.87 -2.51 6.71
CA VAL A 151 9.91 -1.42 6.85
C VAL A 151 9.57 -0.82 5.47
N CYS A 152 8.30 -0.82 5.12
CA CYS A 152 7.81 -0.48 3.77
C CYS A 152 8.18 0.93 3.30
N PHE A 153 8.10 1.92 4.18
CA PHE A 153 8.21 3.33 3.79
C PHE A 153 9.63 3.84 3.57
N ASP A 154 10.65 3.03 3.78
CA ASP A 154 12.04 3.40 3.51
C ASP A 154 12.48 3.09 2.09
N ALA A 155 11.62 2.43 1.29
CA ALA A 155 11.90 2.10 -0.11
C ALA A 155 11.09 3.03 -1.02
N PRO A 156 11.73 4.04 -1.60
CA PRO A 156 11.02 5.02 -2.40
C PRO A 156 10.61 4.46 -3.76
N SER A 157 9.49 4.96 -4.30
CA SER A 157 9.04 4.70 -5.66
C SER A 157 9.40 5.87 -6.58
N TRP A 158 9.53 5.58 -7.88
CA TRP A 158 9.86 6.60 -8.89
C TRP A 158 8.76 7.67 -9.05
N TYR A 159 7.53 7.31 -8.73
CA TYR A 159 6.37 8.19 -8.78
C TYR A 159 5.64 8.10 -7.46
N GLU A 160 5.52 9.20 -6.77
CA GLU A 160 4.79 9.26 -5.51
C GLU A 160 3.53 10.09 -5.70
N LEU A 161 2.39 9.46 -5.48
CA LEU A 161 1.12 10.15 -5.44
C LEU A 161 1.00 10.89 -4.11
N VAL A 162 0.74 12.19 -4.21
CA VAL A 162 0.56 13.07 -3.05
C VAL A 162 -0.88 13.54 -2.99
N VAL A 163 -1.54 13.35 -1.85
CA VAL A 163 -2.92 13.77 -1.60
C VAL A 163 -2.93 14.66 -0.38
N GLU A 164 -3.44 15.88 -0.54
CA GLU A 164 -3.46 16.90 0.54
C GLU A 164 -2.07 17.09 1.19
N GLY A 165 -1.03 17.14 0.36
CA GLY A 165 0.34 17.31 0.83
C GLY A 165 0.97 16.09 1.47
N ARG A 166 0.29 14.94 1.49
CA ARG A 166 0.78 13.70 2.09
C ARG A 166 0.99 12.63 1.03
N LYS A 167 2.11 11.92 1.13
CA LYS A 167 2.42 10.84 0.20
C LYS A 167 1.51 9.64 0.42
N ILE A 168 1.07 9.02 -0.68
CA ILE A 168 0.59 7.65 -0.60
C ILE A 168 1.82 6.77 -0.44
N ALA A 169 1.88 6.09 0.68
CA ALA A 169 3.02 5.25 1.02
C ALA A 169 2.62 3.78 1.03
N GLY A 170 3.61 2.91 0.89
CA GLY A 170 3.42 1.48 1.00
C GLY A 170 2.58 0.86 -0.10
N SER A 171 2.51 1.48 -1.29
CA SER A 171 1.83 0.84 -2.42
C SER A 171 2.52 -0.46 -2.81
N ALA A 172 1.73 -1.50 -2.93
CA ALA A 172 2.18 -2.82 -3.33
C ALA A 172 1.18 -3.44 -4.30
N GLN A 173 1.68 -4.29 -5.19
CA GLN A 173 0.88 -4.91 -6.23
C GLN A 173 1.15 -6.40 -6.30
N THR A 174 0.12 -7.19 -6.57
CA THR A 174 0.24 -8.60 -6.92
C THR A 174 -0.67 -8.92 -8.10
N ARG A 175 -0.31 -9.95 -8.84
CA ARG A 175 -1.10 -10.50 -9.92
C ARG A 175 -1.42 -11.95 -9.60
N GLN A 176 -2.70 -12.24 -9.45
CA GLN A 176 -3.17 -13.58 -9.12
C GLN A 176 -4.46 -13.86 -9.91
N LYS A 177 -4.58 -15.07 -10.42
CA LYS A 177 -5.82 -15.52 -11.12
C LYS A 177 -6.29 -14.57 -12.22
N GLY A 178 -5.33 -13.95 -12.94
CA GLY A 178 -5.63 -12.98 -13.99
C GLY A 178 -6.09 -11.61 -13.50
N VAL A 179 -5.89 -11.29 -12.23
CA VAL A 179 -6.32 -10.04 -11.60
C VAL A 179 -5.13 -9.33 -10.98
N ILE A 180 -5.13 -8.01 -11.11
CA ILE A 180 -4.18 -7.13 -10.43
C ILE A 180 -4.86 -6.61 -9.17
N LEU A 181 -4.20 -6.81 -8.03
CA LEU A 181 -4.53 -6.16 -6.76
C LEU A 181 -3.41 -5.19 -6.42
N GLN A 182 -3.74 -3.92 -6.33
CA GLN A 182 -2.83 -2.90 -5.81
C GLN A 182 -3.46 -2.24 -4.62
N HIS A 183 -2.71 -2.09 -3.54
CA HIS A 183 -3.17 -1.32 -2.39
C HIS A 183 -2.06 -0.42 -1.84
N GLY A 184 -2.46 0.58 -1.08
CA GLY A 184 -1.56 1.53 -0.45
C GLY A 184 -2.28 2.37 0.57
N SER A 185 -1.52 3.21 1.25
CA SER A 185 -2.00 4.03 2.35
C SER A 185 -1.73 5.50 2.12
N ILE A 186 -2.69 6.34 2.48
CA ILE A 186 -2.47 7.78 2.66
C ILE A 186 -2.16 7.97 4.13
N LEU A 187 -0.94 8.36 4.43
CA LEU A 187 -0.51 8.59 5.80
C LEU A 187 -1.06 9.91 6.31
N GLN A 188 -1.76 9.87 7.43
CA GLN A 188 -2.16 11.05 8.18
C GLN A 188 -1.17 11.34 9.29
N ASP A 189 -0.80 10.29 10.02
CA ASP A 189 0.15 10.34 11.11
C ASP A 189 0.71 8.95 11.37
N ILE A 190 1.99 8.87 11.74
CA ILE A 190 2.63 7.60 12.06
C ILE A 190 3.63 7.80 13.19
N ASP A 191 3.56 6.92 14.19
CA ASP A 191 4.55 6.87 15.25
C ASP A 191 5.73 6.01 14.78
N ILE A 192 6.80 6.68 14.37
CA ILE A 192 7.99 6.03 13.83
C ILE A 192 8.67 5.16 14.89
N ASP A 193 8.72 5.59 16.12
CA ASP A 193 9.32 4.81 17.21
C ASP A 193 8.54 3.52 17.44
N ASP A 194 7.23 3.59 17.50
CA ASP A 194 6.37 2.42 17.63
C ASP A 194 6.55 1.45 16.46
N LEU A 195 6.62 1.99 15.24
CA LEU A 195 6.81 1.16 14.05
C LEU A 195 8.13 0.38 14.14
N PHE A 196 9.23 1.05 14.41
CA PHE A 196 10.54 0.42 14.46
C PHE A 196 10.71 -0.53 15.64
N ASP A 197 10.03 -0.30 16.76
CA ASP A 197 10.03 -1.20 17.92
C ASP A 197 9.40 -2.57 17.63
N MET A 198 8.52 -2.65 16.65
CA MET A 198 7.85 -3.90 16.27
C MET A 198 8.66 -4.77 15.32
N PHE A 199 9.79 -4.29 14.81
CA PHE A 199 10.66 -5.05 13.92
C PHE A 199 11.91 -5.53 14.63
N ILE A 200 12.40 -6.71 14.22
CA ILE A 200 13.64 -7.28 14.70
C ILE A 200 14.78 -6.86 13.78
N PHE A 201 15.78 -6.17 14.32
CA PHE A 201 16.96 -5.73 13.59
C PHE A 201 18.19 -6.52 14.06
N LYS A 202 19.19 -6.68 13.20
CA LYS A 202 20.43 -7.35 13.53
C LYS A 202 21.17 -6.71 14.70
N ASN A 203 21.12 -5.38 14.80
CA ASN A 203 21.72 -4.60 15.87
C ASN A 203 21.09 -3.21 15.94
N GLU A 204 21.32 -2.52 17.03
CA GLU A 204 20.77 -1.18 17.27
C GLU A 204 21.31 -0.13 16.30
N ARG A 205 22.53 -0.29 15.82
CA ARG A 205 23.14 0.62 14.84
C ARG A 205 22.38 0.58 13.51
N LEU A 206 22.04 -0.61 13.04
CA LEU A 206 21.25 -0.77 11.81
C LEU A 206 19.85 -0.19 11.97
N LYS A 207 19.21 -0.45 13.11
CA LYS A 207 17.90 0.13 13.46
C LYS A 207 17.93 1.64 13.42
N ALA A 208 18.91 2.27 14.09
CA ALA A 208 19.06 3.72 14.14
C ALA A 208 19.27 4.30 12.74
N LYS A 209 20.10 3.68 11.91
CA LYS A 209 20.38 4.12 10.55
C LYS A 209 19.13 4.06 9.66
N MET A 210 18.40 2.95 9.73
CA MET A 210 17.16 2.79 8.98
C MET A 210 16.10 3.81 9.38
N LYS A 211 15.99 4.04 10.68
CA LYS A 211 15.04 5.00 11.25
C LYS A 211 15.38 6.44 10.85
N GLU A 212 16.65 6.79 10.82
CA GLU A 212 17.13 8.11 10.38
C GLU A 212 16.76 8.40 8.93
N ASN A 213 16.79 7.37 8.07
CA ASN A 213 16.46 7.48 6.66
C ASN A 213 14.97 7.33 6.36
N PHE A 214 14.17 7.07 7.37
CA PHE A 214 12.74 6.92 7.23
C PHE A 214 12.06 8.28 7.25
N VAL A 215 11.40 8.63 6.17
CA VAL A 215 10.70 9.91 6.02
C VAL A 215 9.25 9.68 5.66
#